data_3e7d44167a453128b5feaf4773cec7ae
#
_entry.id   3e7d44167a453128b5feaf4773cec7ae
#
_cell.length_a   1.000
_cell.length_b   1.000
_cell.length_c   1.000
_cell.angle_alpha   90.00
_cell.angle_beta   90.00
_cell.angle_gamma   90.00
#
_symmetry.space_group_name_H-M   'P 1'
#
loop_
_entity.id
_entity.type
_entity.pdbx_description
1 polymer ?
#
loop_
_entity_poly.entity_id
_entity_poly.type
_entity_poly.pdbx_seq_one_letter_code
_entity_poly.pdbx_strand_id
1 'polypeptide(L)'
;MKRSHDKTRLLIADDHVILRMGLVTLFENTPGFAIAGEADDGEQAVRETLRLKPDVVIMDLSMPVKDGIEATREIMSAAPETKILVLTTFATSDSISDVLAAGARGVVLKNIPREQLLSSIRRVVAGEQVLSEDVRAVLAEDPPVAPLSSRQGEILNMLAKGLSNREMAEILGISVTVVKEHITALYGKLGAANRAEAIAIALRKSLLNR
;
A
#
# COMPACT_ATOMS: atom_id res chain seq x y z
N MET A 1 10.26 -23.37 -16.73
CA MET A 1 10.87 -24.47 -15.95
C MET A 1 10.63 -24.16 -14.47
N LYS A 2 9.72 -24.88 -13.78
CA LYS A 2 9.56 -24.76 -12.32
C LYS A 2 10.84 -25.22 -11.66
N ARG A 3 11.50 -24.34 -10.90
CA ARG A 3 12.59 -24.76 -10.02
C ARG A 3 11.99 -25.71 -8.96
N SER A 4 12.46 -26.94 -8.93
CA SER A 4 12.15 -27.89 -7.85
C SER A 4 12.86 -27.39 -6.57
N HIS A 5 12.19 -26.49 -5.84
CA HIS A 5 12.59 -26.14 -4.48
C HIS A 5 11.56 -26.76 -3.55
N ASP A 6 11.99 -27.68 -2.72
CA ASP A 6 11.12 -28.29 -1.70
C ASP A 6 10.60 -27.28 -0.66
N LYS A 7 11.15 -26.06 -0.63
CA LYS A 7 10.83 -25.04 0.36
C LYS A 7 10.59 -23.66 -0.28
N THR A 8 9.56 -22.96 0.16
CA THR A 8 9.31 -21.53 -0.18
C THR A 8 10.38 -20.67 0.50
N ARG A 9 11.10 -19.88 -0.29
CA ARG A 9 12.20 -19.02 0.16
C ARG A 9 11.64 -17.64 0.52
N LEU A 10 11.86 -17.22 1.78
CA LEU A 10 11.34 -15.98 2.33
C LEU A 10 12.46 -14.97 2.58
N LEU A 11 12.25 -13.71 2.19
CA LEU A 11 12.97 -12.55 2.69
C LEU A 11 12.07 -11.84 3.71
N ILE A 12 12.59 -11.48 4.87
CA ILE A 12 11.86 -10.74 5.91
C ILE A 12 12.42 -9.33 5.97
N ALA A 13 11.59 -8.33 5.68
CA ALA A 13 11.92 -6.92 5.73
C ALA A 13 11.06 -6.21 6.79
N ASP A 14 11.69 -5.87 7.92
CA ASP A 14 11.05 -5.24 9.08
C ASP A 14 12.14 -4.56 9.93
N ASP A 15 11.96 -3.32 10.34
CA ASP A 15 12.94 -2.58 11.16
C ASP A 15 12.90 -3.00 12.64
N HIS A 16 11.82 -3.70 13.08
CA HIS A 16 11.67 -4.20 14.44
C HIS A 16 12.46 -5.50 14.65
N VAL A 17 13.64 -5.40 15.22
CA VAL A 17 14.58 -6.52 15.41
C VAL A 17 13.93 -7.73 16.09
N ILE A 18 13.16 -7.54 17.17
CA ILE A 18 12.54 -8.64 17.93
C ILE A 18 11.51 -9.38 17.08
N LEU A 19 10.69 -8.65 16.32
CA LEU A 19 9.69 -9.26 15.44
C LEU A 19 10.37 -10.02 14.30
N ARG A 20 11.37 -9.42 13.67
CA ARG A 20 12.14 -10.06 12.59
C ARG A 20 12.77 -11.37 13.06
N MET A 21 13.44 -11.36 14.23
CA MET A 21 13.98 -12.60 14.85
C MET A 21 12.89 -13.63 15.13
N GLY A 22 11.72 -13.21 15.61
CA GLY A 22 10.58 -14.08 15.86
C GLY A 22 10.07 -14.75 14.58
N LEU A 23 9.95 -13.98 13.49
CA LEU A 23 9.54 -14.51 12.18
C LEU A 23 10.59 -15.48 11.60
N VAL A 24 11.87 -15.15 11.69
CA VAL A 24 12.96 -16.06 11.28
C VAL A 24 12.84 -17.38 12.03
N THR A 25 12.77 -17.33 13.36
CA THR A 25 12.63 -18.53 14.19
C THR A 25 11.37 -19.33 13.84
N LEU A 26 10.25 -18.66 13.60
CA LEU A 26 9.00 -19.29 13.19
C LEU A 26 9.15 -20.09 11.89
N PHE A 27 9.73 -19.47 10.85
CA PHE A 27 9.81 -20.08 9.54
C PHE A 27 10.92 -21.14 9.44
N GLU A 28 12.04 -20.99 10.14
CA GLU A 28 13.08 -22.02 10.24
C GLU A 28 12.55 -23.32 10.86
N ASN A 29 11.62 -23.18 11.83
CA ASN A 29 10.96 -24.30 12.50
C ASN A 29 9.65 -24.75 11.83
N THR A 30 9.32 -24.23 10.65
CA THR A 30 8.11 -24.59 9.92
C THR A 30 8.45 -25.32 8.62
N PRO A 31 8.07 -26.61 8.49
CA PRO A 31 8.33 -27.36 7.25
C PRO A 31 7.75 -26.68 6.01
N GLY A 32 8.51 -26.68 4.93
CA GLY A 32 8.11 -26.08 3.65
C GLY A 32 8.53 -24.63 3.47
N PHE A 33 9.20 -24.02 4.45
CA PHE A 33 9.77 -22.67 4.34
C PHE A 33 11.29 -22.67 4.56
N ALA A 34 11.96 -21.67 4.01
CA ALA A 34 13.36 -21.38 4.24
C ALA A 34 13.60 -19.87 4.23
N ILE A 35 14.38 -19.36 5.17
CA ILE A 35 14.80 -17.95 5.16
C ILE A 35 15.88 -17.77 4.10
N ALA A 36 15.64 -16.89 3.16
CA ALA A 36 16.61 -16.48 2.14
C ALA A 36 17.49 -15.32 2.63
N GLY A 37 16.92 -14.43 3.44
CA GLY A 37 17.62 -13.27 4.01
C GLY A 37 16.70 -12.41 4.86
N GLU A 38 17.29 -11.34 5.39
CA GLU A 38 16.64 -10.33 6.21
C GLU A 38 17.00 -8.94 5.70
N ALA A 39 16.14 -7.95 6.00
CA ALA A 39 16.36 -6.54 5.76
C ALA A 39 15.77 -5.73 6.91
N ASP A 40 16.40 -4.61 7.27
CA ASP A 40 15.95 -3.70 8.33
C ASP A 40 15.47 -2.35 7.81
N ASP A 41 15.51 -2.16 6.48
CA ASP A 41 14.93 -1.03 5.77
C ASP A 41 14.51 -1.41 4.34
N GLY A 42 13.77 -0.52 3.69
CA GLY A 42 13.25 -0.77 2.33
C GLY A 42 14.32 -0.80 1.25
N GLU A 43 15.42 -0.04 1.40
CA GLU A 43 16.52 -0.06 0.44
C GLU A 43 17.27 -1.41 0.48
N GLN A 44 17.52 -1.90 1.68
CA GLN A 44 18.10 -3.22 1.90
C GLN A 44 17.14 -4.31 1.38
N ALA A 45 15.83 -4.17 1.62
CA ALA A 45 14.84 -5.13 1.12
C ALA A 45 14.88 -5.24 -0.42
N VAL A 46 14.97 -4.13 -1.14
CA VAL A 46 15.15 -4.12 -2.60
C VAL A 46 16.44 -4.82 -2.99
N ARG A 47 17.59 -4.39 -2.44
CA ARG A 47 18.91 -4.94 -2.75
C ARG A 47 18.97 -6.45 -2.53
N GLU A 48 18.50 -6.92 -1.36
CA GLU A 48 18.52 -8.33 -1.01
C GLU A 48 17.53 -9.15 -1.85
N THR A 49 16.38 -8.58 -2.21
CA THR A 49 15.43 -9.25 -3.13
C THR A 49 16.07 -9.52 -4.49
N LEU A 50 16.73 -8.52 -5.07
CA LEU A 50 17.38 -8.67 -6.37
C LEU A 50 18.54 -9.66 -6.35
N ARG A 51 19.29 -9.70 -5.24
CA ARG A 51 20.42 -10.60 -5.04
C ARG A 51 19.99 -12.05 -4.76
N LEU A 52 19.03 -12.22 -3.87
CA LEU A 52 18.65 -13.54 -3.34
C LEU A 52 17.53 -14.20 -4.13
N LYS A 53 16.73 -13.42 -4.85
CA LYS A 53 15.55 -13.87 -5.62
C LYS A 53 14.64 -14.78 -4.79
N PRO A 54 14.07 -14.26 -3.66
CA PRO A 54 13.15 -15.02 -2.83
C PRO A 54 11.84 -15.28 -3.60
N ASP A 55 11.08 -16.29 -3.17
CA ASP A 55 9.73 -16.53 -3.69
C ASP A 55 8.74 -15.50 -3.12
N VAL A 56 8.91 -15.14 -1.84
CA VAL A 56 8.07 -14.16 -1.15
C VAL A 56 8.94 -13.22 -0.31
N VAL A 57 8.62 -11.94 -0.36
CA VAL A 57 9.07 -10.94 0.62
C VAL A 57 7.94 -10.68 1.60
N ILE A 58 8.20 -10.85 2.89
CA ILE A 58 7.35 -10.36 3.98
C ILE A 58 7.82 -8.95 4.27
N MET A 59 6.97 -7.94 4.00
CA MET A 59 7.34 -6.53 3.96
C MET A 59 6.59 -5.73 5.01
N ASP A 60 7.29 -5.06 5.92
CA ASP A 60 6.64 -3.99 6.69
C ASP A 60 6.47 -2.73 5.85
N LEU A 61 5.43 -1.95 6.16
CA LEU A 61 5.20 -0.65 5.51
C LEU A 61 6.05 0.46 6.12
N SER A 62 6.19 0.46 7.44
CA SER A 62 6.83 1.55 8.20
C SER A 62 8.29 1.22 8.48
N MET A 63 9.17 1.51 7.54
CA MET A 63 10.61 1.31 7.69
C MET A 63 11.37 2.61 7.42
N PRO A 64 12.56 2.80 8.02
CA PRO A 64 13.43 3.95 7.75
C PRO A 64 14.02 3.89 6.34
N VAL A 65 14.64 4.98 5.89
CA VAL A 65 15.33 5.16 4.61
C VAL A 65 14.40 5.10 3.42
N LYS A 66 13.70 3.97 3.22
CA LYS A 66 12.68 3.73 2.18
C LYS A 66 11.53 2.95 2.81
N ASP A 67 10.31 3.44 2.64
CA ASP A 67 9.13 2.75 3.13
C ASP A 67 8.79 1.48 2.32
N GLY A 68 7.90 0.65 2.87
CA GLY A 68 7.52 -0.61 2.24
C GLY A 68 6.72 -0.44 0.94
N ILE A 69 6.04 0.70 0.73
CA ILE A 69 5.30 0.98 -0.51
C ILE A 69 6.28 1.29 -1.64
N GLU A 70 7.25 2.17 -1.38
CA GLU A 70 8.31 2.50 -2.34
C GLU A 70 9.16 1.28 -2.67
N ALA A 71 9.57 0.51 -1.64
CA ALA A 71 10.31 -0.74 -1.82
C ALA A 71 9.53 -1.76 -2.65
N THR A 72 8.21 -1.91 -2.38
CA THR A 72 7.33 -2.79 -3.17
C THR A 72 7.31 -2.39 -4.63
N ARG A 73 7.15 -1.10 -4.94
CA ARG A 73 7.11 -0.58 -6.31
C ARG A 73 8.41 -0.86 -7.06
N GLU A 74 9.54 -0.65 -6.41
CA GLU A 74 10.86 -0.88 -7.00
C GLU A 74 11.12 -2.38 -7.22
N ILE A 75 10.81 -3.22 -6.24
CA ILE A 75 10.92 -4.68 -6.37
C ILE A 75 10.05 -5.20 -7.52
N MET A 76 8.80 -4.76 -7.60
CA MET A 76 7.88 -5.23 -8.64
C MET A 76 8.29 -4.78 -10.04
N SER A 77 8.96 -3.63 -10.16
CA SER A 77 9.54 -3.17 -11.43
C SER A 77 10.75 -4.02 -11.86
N ALA A 78 11.61 -4.41 -10.91
CA ALA A 78 12.89 -5.08 -11.21
C ALA A 78 12.82 -6.62 -11.10
N ALA A 79 11.91 -7.16 -10.29
CA ALA A 79 11.75 -8.60 -10.02
C ALA A 79 10.26 -9.00 -9.92
N PRO A 80 9.47 -8.90 -11.00
CA PRO A 80 8.01 -9.09 -10.99
C PRO A 80 7.57 -10.52 -10.62
N GLU A 81 8.47 -11.48 -10.66
CA GLU A 81 8.19 -12.87 -10.25
C GLU A 81 8.11 -13.03 -8.73
N THR A 82 8.81 -12.17 -7.96
CA THR A 82 8.78 -12.18 -6.49
C THR A 82 7.40 -11.75 -6.01
N LYS A 83 6.84 -12.46 -5.04
CA LYS A 83 5.57 -12.09 -4.42
C LYS A 83 5.82 -11.27 -3.17
N ILE A 84 4.96 -10.29 -2.91
CA ILE A 84 5.08 -9.45 -1.71
C ILE A 84 3.82 -9.64 -0.86
N LEU A 85 4.02 -10.07 0.39
CA LEU A 85 3.02 -10.09 1.44
C LEU A 85 3.39 -9.01 2.46
N VAL A 86 2.55 -8.00 2.55
CA VAL A 86 2.71 -6.95 3.57
C VAL A 86 2.26 -7.46 4.93
N LEU A 87 3.11 -7.24 5.94
CA LEU A 87 2.83 -7.53 7.34
C LEU A 87 3.08 -6.26 8.16
N THR A 88 2.02 -5.54 8.56
CA THR A 88 2.14 -4.22 9.19
C THR A 88 1.34 -4.09 10.48
N THR A 89 1.76 -3.21 11.38
CA THR A 89 1.03 -2.93 12.63
C THR A 89 -0.20 -2.06 12.37
N PHE A 90 -0.06 -1.07 11.49
CA PHE A 90 -1.12 -0.13 11.14
C PHE A 90 -1.27 -0.07 9.63
N ALA A 91 -2.52 -0.19 9.18
CA ALA A 91 -2.87 -0.02 7.79
C ALA A 91 -4.06 0.94 7.69
N THR A 92 -3.91 1.98 6.90
CA THR A 92 -5.01 2.84 6.47
C THR A 92 -5.52 2.34 5.12
N SER A 93 -6.75 2.67 4.76
CA SER A 93 -7.30 2.33 3.45
C SER A 93 -6.42 2.82 2.30
N ASP A 94 -5.81 3.99 2.45
CA ASP A 94 -4.92 4.57 1.44
C ASP A 94 -3.60 3.78 1.35
N SER A 95 -2.93 3.48 2.48
CA SER A 95 -1.69 2.67 2.46
C SER A 95 -1.92 1.25 1.93
N ILE A 96 -3.06 0.64 2.24
CA ILE A 96 -3.46 -0.67 1.68
C ILE A 96 -3.60 -0.56 0.15
N SER A 97 -4.31 0.47 -0.33
CA SER A 97 -4.54 0.68 -1.76
C SER A 97 -3.24 0.97 -2.50
N ASP A 98 -2.39 1.82 -1.93
CA ASP A 98 -1.11 2.20 -2.52
C ASP A 98 -0.17 1.01 -2.65
N VAL A 99 -0.08 0.16 -1.62
CA VAL A 99 0.80 -1.02 -1.69
C VAL A 99 0.25 -2.11 -2.62
N LEU A 100 -1.08 -2.27 -2.72
CA LEU A 100 -1.70 -3.15 -3.70
C LEU A 100 -1.48 -2.63 -5.13
N ALA A 101 -1.63 -1.33 -5.35
CA ALA A 101 -1.33 -0.68 -6.63
C ALA A 101 0.16 -0.78 -6.99
N ALA A 102 1.06 -0.74 -6.00
CA ALA A 102 2.49 -0.98 -6.17
C ALA A 102 2.82 -2.45 -6.55
N GLY A 103 1.86 -3.38 -6.40
CA GLY A 103 1.97 -4.77 -6.84
C GLY A 103 2.04 -5.82 -5.74
N ALA A 104 1.83 -5.45 -4.47
CA ALA A 104 1.73 -6.42 -3.39
C ALA A 104 0.58 -7.43 -3.64
N ARG A 105 0.80 -8.68 -3.28
CA ARG A 105 -0.17 -9.76 -3.43
C ARG A 105 -0.98 -10.02 -2.17
N GLY A 106 -0.60 -9.41 -1.05
CA GLY A 106 -1.40 -9.52 0.16
C GLY A 106 -1.04 -8.47 1.19
N VAL A 107 -2.01 -8.19 2.07
CA VAL A 107 -1.84 -7.33 3.24
C VAL A 107 -2.46 -8.02 4.44
N VAL A 108 -1.70 -8.16 5.52
CA VAL A 108 -2.12 -8.72 6.80
C VAL A 108 -1.59 -7.86 7.93
N LEU A 109 -2.29 -7.84 9.08
CA LEU A 109 -1.80 -7.12 10.26
C LEU A 109 -0.86 -7.99 11.10
N LYS A 110 0.07 -7.37 11.84
CA LYS A 110 1.08 -8.04 12.68
C LYS A 110 0.48 -8.83 13.87
N ASN A 111 -0.82 -8.62 14.19
CA ASN A 111 -1.56 -9.40 15.19
C ASN A 111 -2.17 -10.71 14.64
N ILE A 112 -1.91 -11.02 13.36
CA ILE A 112 -2.45 -12.23 12.71
C ILE A 112 -2.01 -13.52 13.43
N PRO A 113 -2.91 -14.48 13.66
CA PRO A 113 -2.53 -15.80 14.19
C PRO A 113 -1.54 -16.52 13.27
N ARG A 114 -0.61 -17.26 13.88
CA ARG A 114 0.43 -18.01 13.18
C ARG A 114 -0.11 -18.81 11.99
N GLU A 115 -1.15 -19.61 12.20
CA GLU A 115 -1.69 -20.50 11.17
C GLU A 115 -2.26 -19.71 9.98
N GLN A 116 -2.84 -18.55 10.25
CA GLN A 116 -3.36 -17.67 9.20
C GLN A 116 -2.22 -17.00 8.42
N LEU A 117 -1.11 -16.62 9.08
CA LEU A 117 0.08 -16.10 8.40
C LEU A 117 0.67 -17.13 7.44
N LEU A 118 0.86 -18.37 7.92
CA LEU A 118 1.36 -19.47 7.10
C LEU A 118 0.44 -19.77 5.90
N SER A 119 -0.87 -19.76 6.12
CA SER A 119 -1.87 -19.92 5.06
C SER A 119 -1.80 -18.77 4.06
N SER A 120 -1.68 -17.54 4.53
CA SER A 120 -1.58 -16.33 3.68
C SER A 120 -0.38 -16.40 2.75
N ILE A 121 0.79 -16.81 3.27
CA ILE A 121 2.00 -16.96 2.44
C ILE A 121 1.80 -18.05 1.37
N ARG A 122 1.24 -19.22 1.72
CA ARG A 122 0.99 -20.28 0.74
C ARG A 122 0.04 -19.83 -0.38
N ARG A 123 -1.00 -19.08 -0.04
CA ARG A 123 -1.95 -18.52 -1.00
C ARG A 123 -1.30 -17.48 -1.90
N VAL A 124 -0.45 -16.61 -1.35
CA VAL A 124 0.32 -15.61 -2.12
C VAL A 124 1.28 -16.32 -3.08
N VAL A 125 1.95 -17.40 -2.65
CA VAL A 125 2.80 -18.23 -3.52
C VAL A 125 1.99 -18.85 -4.67
N ALA A 126 0.75 -19.29 -4.38
CA ALA A 126 -0.17 -19.81 -5.41
C ALA A 126 -0.68 -18.73 -6.38
N GLY A 127 -0.36 -17.44 -6.14
CA GLY A 127 -0.75 -16.31 -6.98
C GLY A 127 -2.08 -15.66 -6.57
N GLU A 128 -2.67 -16.07 -5.45
CA GLU A 128 -3.88 -15.45 -4.93
C GLU A 128 -3.59 -14.07 -4.32
N GLN A 129 -4.58 -13.17 -4.40
CA GLN A 129 -4.57 -11.97 -3.60
C GLN A 129 -5.13 -12.26 -2.20
N VAL A 130 -4.41 -11.83 -1.16
CA VAL A 130 -4.76 -12.13 0.23
C VAL A 130 -4.92 -10.84 1.02
N LEU A 131 -6.09 -10.65 1.60
CA LEU A 131 -6.35 -9.58 2.59
C LEU A 131 -6.90 -10.26 3.86
N SER A 132 -6.32 -9.96 5.03
CA SER A 132 -6.88 -10.43 6.29
C SER A 132 -8.26 -9.81 6.55
N GLU A 133 -9.01 -10.39 7.46
CA GLU A 133 -10.36 -9.90 7.80
C GLU A 133 -10.30 -8.47 8.33
N ASP A 134 -9.35 -8.18 9.22
CA ASP A 134 -9.13 -6.83 9.76
C ASP A 134 -8.81 -5.81 8.66
N VAL A 135 -7.98 -6.18 7.67
CA VAL A 135 -7.65 -5.32 6.52
C VAL A 135 -8.89 -5.06 5.66
N ARG A 136 -9.76 -6.05 5.47
CA ARG A 136 -11.03 -5.87 4.75
C ARG A 136 -11.98 -4.96 5.52
N ALA A 137 -12.02 -5.07 6.85
CA ALA A 137 -12.82 -4.19 7.70
C ALA A 137 -12.36 -2.72 7.55
N VAL A 138 -11.06 -2.44 7.59
CA VAL A 138 -10.51 -1.10 7.35
C VAL A 138 -10.94 -0.53 6.00
N LEU A 139 -10.86 -1.34 4.93
CA LEU A 139 -11.28 -0.92 3.59
C LEU A 139 -12.80 -0.70 3.47
N ALA A 140 -13.60 -1.41 4.26
CA ALA A 140 -15.05 -1.26 4.26
C ALA A 140 -15.52 -0.02 5.06
N GLU A 141 -14.85 0.29 6.17
CA GLU A 141 -15.15 1.45 7.01
C GLU A 141 -14.71 2.78 6.39
N ASP A 142 -13.56 2.80 5.74
CA ASP A 142 -13.00 3.98 5.10
C ASP A 142 -12.46 3.63 3.72
N PRO A 143 -13.33 3.49 2.70
CA PRO A 143 -12.91 3.08 1.37
C PRO A 143 -11.91 4.07 0.75
N PRO A 144 -10.92 3.58 0.00
CA PRO A 144 -9.93 4.43 -0.64
C PRO A 144 -10.58 5.36 -1.67
N VAL A 145 -10.07 6.57 -1.77
CA VAL A 145 -10.53 7.54 -2.76
C VAL A 145 -9.98 7.16 -4.13
N ALA A 146 -10.86 7.12 -5.14
CA ALA A 146 -10.40 6.92 -6.52
C ALA A 146 -9.40 8.01 -6.93
N PRO A 147 -8.34 7.69 -7.69
CA PRO A 147 -7.32 8.65 -8.09
C PRO A 147 -7.92 9.92 -8.69
N LEU A 148 -7.51 11.08 -8.16
CA LEU A 148 -7.92 12.36 -8.69
C LEU A 148 -7.15 12.65 -9.99
N SER A 149 -7.83 13.19 -10.98
CA SER A 149 -7.13 13.77 -12.14
C SER A 149 -6.34 15.03 -11.71
N SER A 150 -5.30 15.40 -12.48
CA SER A 150 -4.53 16.63 -12.21
C SER A 150 -5.44 17.84 -12.00
N ARG A 151 -6.47 17.99 -12.85
CA ARG A 151 -7.44 19.10 -12.75
C ARG A 151 -8.29 19.01 -11.46
N GLN A 152 -8.68 17.82 -11.03
CA GLN A 152 -9.41 17.65 -9.77
C GLN A 152 -8.53 17.97 -8.57
N GLY A 153 -7.25 17.59 -8.59
CA GLY A 153 -6.28 17.96 -7.56
C GLY A 153 -6.05 19.47 -7.47
N GLU A 154 -5.88 20.16 -8.61
CA GLU A 154 -5.79 21.62 -8.65
C GLU A 154 -7.01 22.29 -8.03
N ILE A 155 -8.22 21.88 -8.44
CA ILE A 155 -9.49 22.42 -7.92
C ILE A 155 -9.62 22.14 -6.42
N LEU A 156 -9.26 20.95 -5.95
CA LEU A 156 -9.29 20.59 -4.53
C LEU A 156 -8.37 21.49 -3.70
N ASN A 157 -7.15 21.77 -4.18
CA ASN A 157 -6.23 22.69 -3.53
C ASN A 157 -6.78 24.13 -3.49
N MET A 158 -7.42 24.59 -4.57
CA MET A 158 -8.06 25.91 -4.62
C MET A 158 -9.28 26.00 -3.68
N LEU A 159 -10.08 24.93 -3.59
CA LEU A 159 -11.15 24.81 -2.60
C LEU A 159 -10.60 24.93 -1.17
N ALA A 160 -9.53 24.24 -0.85
CA ALA A 160 -8.91 24.30 0.48
C ALA A 160 -8.37 25.70 0.80
N LYS A 161 -7.90 26.47 -0.20
CA LYS A 161 -7.47 27.87 -0.06
C LYS A 161 -8.63 28.87 0.06
N GLY A 162 -9.88 28.43 -0.05
CA GLY A 162 -11.05 29.28 0.11
C GLY A 162 -11.53 29.98 -1.16
N LEU A 163 -10.96 29.70 -2.33
CA LEU A 163 -11.32 30.35 -3.58
C LEU A 163 -12.78 30.07 -3.97
N SER A 164 -13.46 31.10 -4.52
CA SER A 164 -14.77 30.95 -5.12
C SER A 164 -14.70 30.27 -6.51
N ASN A 165 -15.82 29.78 -7.00
CA ASN A 165 -15.87 29.13 -8.33
C ASN A 165 -15.49 30.13 -9.45
N ARG A 166 -15.75 31.44 -9.26
CA ARG A 166 -15.37 32.49 -10.21
C ARG A 166 -13.86 32.70 -10.24
N GLU A 167 -13.22 32.83 -9.08
CA GLU A 167 -11.76 32.94 -8.98
C GLU A 167 -11.05 31.71 -9.57
N MET A 168 -11.57 30.51 -9.28
CA MET A 168 -11.04 29.26 -9.87
C MET A 168 -11.17 29.26 -11.40
N ALA A 169 -12.33 29.74 -11.93
CA ALA A 169 -12.55 29.81 -13.38
C ALA A 169 -11.55 30.76 -14.04
N GLU A 170 -11.32 31.94 -13.43
CA GLU A 170 -10.33 32.92 -13.90
C GLU A 170 -8.90 32.38 -13.91
N ILE A 171 -8.46 31.71 -12.80
CA ILE A 171 -7.13 31.11 -12.68
C ILE A 171 -6.93 30.00 -13.69
N LEU A 172 -7.96 29.15 -13.89
CA LEU A 172 -7.87 27.97 -14.73
C LEU A 172 -8.14 28.26 -16.23
N GLY A 173 -8.59 29.47 -16.57
CA GLY A 173 -8.93 29.86 -17.96
C GLY A 173 -10.14 29.10 -18.52
N ILE A 174 -11.12 28.74 -17.69
CA ILE A 174 -12.31 27.97 -18.07
C ILE A 174 -13.59 28.65 -17.57
N SER A 175 -14.77 28.21 -18.02
CA SER A 175 -16.03 28.76 -17.53
C SER A 175 -16.36 28.29 -16.11
N VAL A 176 -17.15 29.13 -15.38
CA VAL A 176 -17.66 28.75 -14.05
C VAL A 176 -18.50 27.47 -14.09
N THR A 177 -19.17 27.22 -15.20
CA THR A 177 -19.96 26.00 -15.42
C THR A 177 -19.03 24.75 -15.39
N VAL A 178 -17.93 24.79 -16.11
CA VAL A 178 -16.94 23.70 -16.16
C VAL A 178 -16.29 23.50 -14.78
N VAL A 179 -16.01 24.58 -14.04
CA VAL A 179 -15.53 24.45 -12.64
C VAL A 179 -16.54 23.71 -11.78
N LYS A 180 -17.84 24.02 -11.88
CA LYS A 180 -18.90 23.33 -11.13
C LYS A 180 -19.00 21.84 -11.50
N GLU A 181 -18.83 21.49 -12.76
CA GLU A 181 -18.81 20.10 -13.22
C GLU A 181 -17.64 19.32 -12.59
N HIS A 182 -16.44 19.91 -12.58
CA HIS A 182 -15.30 19.31 -11.93
C HIS A 182 -15.49 19.16 -10.42
N ILE A 183 -16.09 20.14 -9.74
CA ILE A 183 -16.41 20.08 -8.32
C ILE A 183 -17.43 18.97 -8.04
N THR A 184 -18.47 18.85 -8.84
CA THR A 184 -19.46 17.79 -8.68
C THR A 184 -18.84 16.40 -8.84
N ALA A 185 -18.01 16.21 -9.88
CA ALA A 185 -17.27 14.98 -10.10
C ALA A 185 -16.26 14.68 -8.96
N LEU A 186 -15.60 15.71 -8.44
CA LEU A 186 -14.70 15.62 -7.29
C LEU A 186 -15.44 15.19 -6.02
N TYR A 187 -16.59 15.83 -5.73
CA TYR A 187 -17.42 15.45 -4.56
C TYR A 187 -17.92 14.02 -4.67
N GLY A 188 -18.33 13.57 -5.86
CA GLY A 188 -18.72 12.19 -6.11
C GLY A 188 -17.59 11.20 -5.84
N LYS A 189 -16.35 11.53 -6.25
CA LYS A 189 -15.17 10.68 -5.97
C LYS A 189 -14.80 10.63 -4.48
N LEU A 190 -14.93 11.77 -3.78
CA LEU A 190 -14.65 11.88 -2.35
C LEU A 190 -15.77 11.32 -1.48
N GLY A 191 -16.95 11.08 -2.02
CA GLY A 191 -18.16 10.79 -1.23
C GLY A 191 -18.62 11.97 -0.39
N ALA A 192 -18.28 13.21 -0.79
CA ALA A 192 -18.58 14.43 -0.05
C ALA A 192 -19.89 15.07 -0.51
N ALA A 193 -20.75 15.50 0.42
CA ALA A 193 -21.98 16.20 0.12
C ALA A 193 -21.77 17.70 -0.09
N ASN A 194 -20.69 18.29 0.40
CA ASN A 194 -20.43 19.73 0.34
C ASN A 194 -18.93 20.04 0.42
N ARG A 195 -18.58 21.34 0.24
CA ARG A 195 -17.21 21.84 0.25
C ARG A 195 -16.46 21.54 1.54
N ALA A 196 -17.11 21.76 2.70
CA ALA A 196 -16.46 21.56 3.99
C ALA A 196 -16.08 20.09 4.21
N GLU A 197 -16.98 19.19 3.83
CA GLU A 197 -16.77 17.76 3.91
C GLU A 197 -15.68 17.29 2.92
N ALA A 198 -15.69 17.81 1.69
CA ALA A 198 -14.64 17.51 0.72
C ALA A 198 -13.24 17.91 1.23
N ILE A 199 -13.12 19.09 1.85
CA ILE A 199 -11.86 19.55 2.44
C ILE A 199 -11.46 18.68 3.64
N ALA A 200 -12.41 18.32 4.51
CA ALA A 200 -12.16 17.45 5.68
C ALA A 200 -11.65 16.05 5.24
N ILE A 201 -12.28 15.45 4.23
CA ILE A 201 -11.84 14.18 3.64
C ILE A 201 -10.45 14.33 3.03
N ALA A 202 -10.21 15.41 2.28
CA ALA A 202 -8.93 15.66 1.63
C ALA A 202 -7.78 15.84 2.62
N LEU A 203 -8.02 16.47 3.77
CA LEU A 203 -7.04 16.58 4.87
C LEU A 203 -6.77 15.22 5.50
N ARG A 204 -7.83 14.46 5.82
CA ARG A 204 -7.71 13.12 6.42
C ARG A 204 -6.95 12.16 5.52
N LYS A 205 -7.21 12.22 4.22
CA LYS A 205 -6.62 11.34 3.18
C LYS A 205 -5.32 11.89 2.59
N SER A 206 -4.77 12.99 3.12
CA SER A 206 -3.54 13.62 2.63
C SER A 206 -3.54 13.94 1.13
N LEU A 207 -4.72 14.28 0.58
CA LEU A 207 -4.90 14.58 -0.85
C LEU A 207 -4.53 16.01 -1.24
N LEU A 208 -4.23 16.87 -0.26
CA LEU A 208 -3.80 18.24 -0.50
C LEU A 208 -2.29 18.30 -0.65
N ASN A 209 -1.81 18.81 -1.78
CA ASN A 209 -0.40 19.12 -1.97
C ASN A 209 0.00 20.24 -0.99
N ARG A 210 1.05 20.00 -0.22
CA ARG A 210 1.70 21.01 0.63
C ARG A 210 2.49 22.00 -0.21
#